data_357ddd1e8cedfb837b14ea5b00d73854
#
_entry.id   357ddd1e8cedfb837b14ea5b00d73854
#
_cell.length_a   1.000
_cell.length_b   1.000
_cell.length_c   1.000
_cell.angle_alpha   90.00
_cell.angle_beta   90.00
_cell.angle_gamma   90.00
#
_symmetry.space_group_name_H-M   'P 1'
#
loop_
_entity.id
_entity.type
_entity.pdbx_description
1 polymer ?
#
loop_
_entity_poly.entity_id
_entity_poly.type
_entity_poly.pdbx_seq_one_letter_code
_entity_poly.pdbx_strand_id
1 'polypeptide(L)'
;MRDRTVITTLHAEGAQVYECKPDAGKSQSRVRALTWQLREPIATLMLDGKSIGRHYGGPSWELTDGSAVKGKVVASAPGATSNDIPSLELEVVDQRGNGVLSAATVVQRINTEGGVARGSCERAGDYRSAPYSADYVFLRKSG
;
A
#
# COMPACT_ATOMS: atom_id res chain seq x y z
N MET A 1 7.49 20.78 -16.74
CA MET A 1 6.42 20.33 -15.94
C MET A 1 5.86 19.04 -16.44
N ARG A 2 5.55 18.23 -15.54
CA ARG A 2 5.02 16.94 -15.90
C ARG A 2 3.53 17.03 -15.93
N ASP A 3 2.99 16.79 -17.05
CA ASP A 3 1.56 16.75 -17.15
C ASP A 3 1.08 15.39 -16.75
N ARG A 4 0.24 15.35 -15.75
CA ARG A 4 -0.37 14.13 -15.27
C ARG A 4 -1.87 14.35 -15.26
N THR A 5 -2.59 13.35 -15.71
CA THR A 5 -4.05 13.37 -15.69
C THR A 5 -4.54 12.39 -14.65
N VAL A 6 -5.40 12.85 -13.75
CA VAL A 6 -6.02 11.96 -12.78
C VAL A 6 -7.07 11.13 -13.49
N ILE A 7 -6.93 9.80 -13.35
CA ILE A 7 -7.91 8.87 -13.90
C ILE A 7 -9.03 8.69 -12.89
N THR A 8 -8.68 8.37 -11.66
CA THR A 8 -9.66 8.18 -10.59
C THR A 8 -8.94 8.25 -9.25
N THR A 9 -9.70 8.57 -8.20
CA THR A 9 -9.23 8.50 -6.82
C THR A 9 -10.14 7.54 -6.08
N LEU A 10 -9.55 6.53 -5.45
CA LEU A 10 -10.29 5.51 -4.72
C LEU A 10 -9.93 5.57 -3.26
N HIS A 11 -10.95 5.47 -2.41
CA HIS A 11 -10.74 5.40 -0.97
C HIS A 11 -10.49 3.96 -0.55
N ALA A 12 -9.50 3.75 0.29
CA ALA A 12 -9.15 2.41 0.77
C ALA A 12 -9.43 2.32 2.26
N GLU A 13 -10.08 1.24 2.66
CA GLU A 13 -10.31 0.90 4.06
C GLU A 13 -9.83 -0.52 4.29
N GLY A 14 -8.97 -0.74 5.25
CA GLY A 14 -8.48 -2.08 5.52
C GLY A 14 -7.43 -2.09 6.59
N ALA A 15 -6.38 -2.88 6.38
CA ALA A 15 -5.32 -3.04 7.35
C ALA A 15 -4.00 -3.29 6.66
N GLN A 16 -2.91 -2.88 7.31
CA GLN A 16 -1.58 -3.37 7.00
C GLN A 16 -1.35 -4.58 7.87
N VAL A 17 -0.99 -5.70 7.27
CA VAL A 17 -0.76 -6.94 7.98
C VAL A 17 0.74 -7.10 8.20
N TYR A 18 1.12 -7.29 9.45
CA TYR A 18 2.50 -7.48 9.87
C TYR A 18 2.72 -8.89 10.35
N GLU A 19 3.92 -9.37 10.17
CA GLU A 19 4.34 -10.67 10.68
C GLU A 19 5.49 -10.47 11.65
N CYS A 20 5.46 -11.23 12.74
CA CYS A 20 6.55 -11.24 13.73
C CYS A 20 7.69 -12.07 13.16
N LYS A 21 8.84 -11.46 12.95
CA LYS A 21 9.99 -12.10 12.33
C LYS A 21 11.27 -11.67 13.00
N PRO A 22 12.31 -12.53 12.95
CA PRO A 22 13.62 -12.10 13.40
C PRO A 22 14.08 -10.90 12.61
N ASP A 23 14.64 -9.95 13.33
CA ASP A 23 15.21 -8.76 12.70
C ASP A 23 16.41 -9.20 11.87
N ALA A 24 16.30 -9.04 10.55
CA ALA A 24 17.35 -9.44 9.63
C ALA A 24 18.49 -8.45 9.61
N GLY A 25 18.48 -7.49 10.51
CA GLY A 25 19.42 -6.42 10.47
C GLY A 25 20.86 -6.84 10.74
N LYS A 26 21.56 -5.96 11.31
CA LYS A 26 22.98 -5.99 11.39
C LYS A 26 23.49 -6.60 12.67
N SER A 27 22.64 -7.30 13.37
CA SER A 27 23.01 -7.81 14.68
C SER A 27 24.11 -8.84 14.59
N GLN A 28 25.10 -8.68 15.40
CA GLN A 28 26.12 -9.68 15.61
C GLN A 28 25.72 -10.68 16.68
N SER A 29 24.58 -10.46 17.29
CA SER A 29 24.12 -11.29 18.37
C SER A 29 23.57 -12.61 17.85
N ARG A 30 23.72 -13.65 18.64
CA ARG A 30 23.11 -14.94 18.32
C ARG A 30 21.61 -14.91 18.49
N VAL A 31 21.13 -14.05 19.36
CA VAL A 31 19.71 -13.90 19.60
C VAL A 31 19.23 -12.70 18.82
N ARG A 32 18.42 -12.95 17.83
CA ARG A 32 17.84 -11.87 17.04
C ARG A 32 16.57 -11.40 17.71
N ALA A 33 16.42 -10.08 17.75
CA ALA A 33 15.18 -9.51 18.23
C ALA A 33 14.07 -9.85 17.25
N LEU A 34 12.88 -10.13 17.78
CA LEU A 34 11.69 -10.33 16.96
C LEU A 34 10.97 -9.00 16.84
N THR A 35 10.66 -8.61 15.61
CA THR A 35 10.00 -7.35 15.36
C THR A 35 8.85 -7.55 14.38
N TRP A 36 7.87 -6.61 14.44
CA TRP A 36 6.78 -6.58 13.50
C TRP A 36 7.27 -6.06 12.16
N GLN A 37 7.12 -6.85 11.12
CA GLN A 37 7.55 -6.48 9.77
C GLN A 37 6.38 -6.58 8.82
N LEU A 38 6.24 -5.57 7.97
CA LEU A 38 5.12 -5.50 7.06
C LEU A 38 5.13 -6.69 6.10
N ARG A 39 3.99 -7.36 6.00
CA ARG A 39 3.80 -8.46 5.08
C ARG A 39 3.02 -8.02 3.84
N GLU A 40 1.86 -7.42 4.03
CA GLU A 40 1.06 -6.93 2.91
C GLU A 40 -0.10 -6.08 3.40
N PRO A 41 -0.60 -5.18 2.55
CA PRO A 41 -1.87 -4.53 2.82
C PRO A 41 -3.03 -5.43 2.39
N ILE A 42 -4.17 -5.25 3.05
CA ILE A 42 -5.43 -5.85 2.63
C ILE A 42 -6.49 -4.77 2.81
N ALA A 43 -7.04 -4.29 1.72
CA ALA A 43 -8.00 -3.19 1.78
C ALA A 43 -9.04 -3.31 0.69
N THR A 44 -10.21 -2.78 1.00
CA THR A 44 -11.29 -2.60 0.02
C THR A 44 -11.12 -1.24 -0.62
N LEU A 45 -11.27 -1.18 -1.93
CA LEU A 45 -11.24 0.07 -2.69
C LEU A 45 -12.68 0.51 -2.97
N MET A 46 -12.96 1.78 -2.68
CA MET A 46 -14.31 2.30 -2.76
C MET A 46 -14.35 3.57 -3.59
N LEU A 47 -15.45 3.71 -4.33
CA LEU A 47 -15.76 4.92 -5.08
C LEU A 47 -17.20 5.30 -4.75
N ASP A 48 -17.38 6.52 -4.26
CA ASP A 48 -18.70 7.02 -3.89
C ASP A 48 -19.43 6.08 -2.92
N GLY A 49 -18.69 5.52 -1.97
CA GLY A 49 -19.23 4.64 -0.94
C GLY A 49 -19.50 3.21 -1.40
N LYS A 50 -19.15 2.87 -2.63
CA LYS A 50 -19.36 1.51 -3.16
C LYS A 50 -18.03 0.77 -3.28
N SER A 51 -18.00 -0.48 -2.86
CA SER A 51 -16.84 -1.33 -3.04
C SER A 51 -16.70 -1.70 -4.51
N ILE A 52 -15.58 -1.33 -5.12
CA ILE A 52 -15.34 -1.62 -6.54
C ILE A 52 -14.02 -2.36 -6.77
N GLY A 53 -13.31 -2.73 -5.71
CA GLY A 53 -12.06 -3.44 -5.89
C GLY A 53 -11.35 -3.70 -4.60
N ARG A 54 -10.11 -4.15 -4.74
CA ARG A 54 -9.29 -4.49 -3.58
C ARG A 54 -7.83 -4.16 -3.83
N HIS A 55 -7.11 -3.98 -2.73
CA HIS A 55 -5.69 -3.68 -2.71
C HIS A 55 -5.02 -4.76 -1.87
N TYR A 56 -3.92 -5.31 -2.37
CA TYR A 56 -3.23 -6.40 -1.70
C TYR A 56 -1.75 -6.37 -2.05
N GLY A 57 -1.03 -7.39 -1.61
CA GLY A 57 0.42 -7.42 -1.77
C GLY A 57 0.90 -7.34 -3.21
N GLY A 58 2.05 -6.74 -3.37
CA GLY A 58 2.68 -6.51 -4.65
C GLY A 58 3.43 -5.19 -4.72
N PRO A 59 2.89 -4.03 -4.36
CA PRO A 59 1.48 -3.77 -4.09
C PRO A 59 0.63 -3.80 -5.37
N SER A 60 -0.58 -4.29 -5.22
CA SER A 60 -1.49 -4.48 -6.34
C SER A 60 -2.85 -3.86 -6.06
N TRP A 61 -3.49 -3.37 -7.10
CA TRP A 61 -4.85 -2.83 -7.05
C TRP A 61 -5.64 -3.49 -8.16
N GLU A 62 -6.80 -4.03 -7.82
CA GLU A 62 -7.62 -4.78 -8.78
C GLU A 62 -9.07 -4.36 -8.63
N LEU A 63 -9.69 -4.00 -9.74
CA LEU A 63 -11.09 -3.57 -9.74
C LEU A 63 -12.00 -4.66 -10.28
N THR A 64 -13.27 -4.54 -9.95
CA THR A 64 -14.28 -5.51 -10.38
C THR A 64 -14.50 -5.51 -11.88
N ASP A 65 -14.04 -4.45 -12.59
CA ASP A 65 -14.10 -4.42 -14.04
C ASP A 65 -13.02 -5.26 -14.72
N GLY A 66 -12.15 -5.89 -13.92
CA GLY A 66 -11.09 -6.75 -14.45
C GLY A 66 -9.75 -6.05 -14.64
N SER A 67 -9.70 -4.73 -14.51
CA SER A 67 -8.43 -4.03 -14.63
C SER A 67 -7.64 -4.13 -13.33
N ALA A 68 -6.33 -4.29 -13.45
CA ALA A 68 -5.44 -4.40 -12.30
C ALA A 68 -4.08 -3.82 -12.62
N VAL A 69 -3.45 -3.23 -11.62
CA VAL A 69 -2.09 -2.73 -11.76
C VAL A 69 -1.27 -3.14 -10.54
N LYS A 70 0.03 -3.27 -10.76
CA LYS A 70 1.01 -3.50 -9.71
C LYS A 70 2.00 -2.35 -9.75
N GLY A 71 2.41 -1.87 -8.59
CA GLY A 71 3.27 -0.72 -8.50
C GLY A 71 4.60 -0.99 -7.84
N LYS A 72 5.49 -0.02 -7.97
CA LYS A 72 6.78 -0.01 -7.31
C LYS A 72 6.98 1.36 -6.70
N VAL A 73 7.31 1.41 -5.42
CA VAL A 73 7.51 2.68 -4.71
C VAL A 73 8.74 3.38 -5.27
N VAL A 74 8.57 4.65 -5.64
CA VAL A 74 9.66 5.48 -6.14
C VAL A 74 9.90 6.71 -5.29
N ALA A 75 8.96 7.08 -4.42
CA ALA A 75 9.14 8.19 -3.50
C ALA A 75 8.20 8.03 -2.31
N SER A 76 8.59 8.57 -1.17
CA SER A 76 7.75 8.55 0.03
C SER A 76 7.98 9.79 0.85
N ALA A 77 6.97 10.13 1.65
CA ALA A 77 7.03 11.21 2.61
C ALA A 77 6.29 10.77 3.87
N PRO A 78 6.70 11.25 5.05
CA PRO A 78 6.04 10.84 6.30
C PRO A 78 4.55 11.14 6.27
N GLY A 79 3.77 10.33 6.99
CA GLY A 79 2.36 10.63 7.23
C GLY A 79 2.22 11.82 8.17
N ALA A 80 0.97 12.19 8.42
CA ALA A 80 0.69 13.35 9.27
C ALA A 80 1.17 13.16 10.70
N THR A 81 1.11 11.93 11.20
CA THR A 81 1.62 11.58 12.52
C THR A 81 2.46 10.32 12.42
N SER A 82 3.15 9.99 13.53
CA SER A 82 3.98 8.78 13.55
C SER A 82 3.15 7.49 13.52
N ASN A 83 1.84 7.59 13.71
CA ASN A 83 0.96 6.41 13.65
C ASN A 83 0.41 6.18 12.24
N ASP A 84 0.71 7.07 11.31
CA ASP A 84 0.17 7.00 9.95
C ASP A 84 1.25 6.51 9.00
N ILE A 85 0.87 5.57 8.13
CA ILE A 85 1.80 5.08 7.13
C ILE A 85 2.15 6.21 6.16
N PRO A 86 3.33 6.15 5.52
CA PRO A 86 3.78 7.25 4.66
C PRO A 86 2.90 7.48 3.46
N SER A 87 2.91 8.71 2.97
CA SER A 87 2.46 8.99 1.62
C SER A 87 3.46 8.41 0.64
N LEU A 88 2.98 7.91 -0.49
CA LEU A 88 3.84 7.24 -1.47
C LEU A 88 3.54 7.72 -2.86
N GLU A 89 4.56 7.66 -3.70
CA GLU A 89 4.37 7.68 -5.15
C GLU A 89 4.92 6.37 -5.69
N LEU A 90 4.15 5.73 -6.58
CA LEU A 90 4.54 4.46 -7.17
C LEU A 90 4.44 4.55 -8.69
N GLU A 91 5.35 3.85 -9.36
CA GLU A 91 5.25 3.62 -10.80
C GLU A 91 4.53 2.31 -11.03
N VAL A 92 3.63 2.29 -12.02
CA VAL A 92 3.00 1.05 -12.43
C VAL A 92 4.02 0.24 -13.21
N VAL A 93 4.25 -0.99 -12.77
CA VAL A 93 5.23 -1.89 -13.38
C VAL A 93 4.58 -3.08 -14.07
N ASP A 94 3.30 -3.30 -13.85
CA ASP A 94 2.56 -4.37 -14.51
C ASP A 94 1.09 -3.98 -14.58
N GLN A 95 0.42 -4.41 -15.63
CA GLN A 95 -0.97 -4.06 -15.86
C GLN A 95 -1.69 -5.24 -16.51
N ARG A 96 -2.90 -5.53 -16.06
CA ARG A 96 -3.72 -6.62 -16.58
C ARG A 96 -5.14 -6.12 -16.85
N GLY A 97 -5.78 -6.73 -17.84
CA GLY A 97 -7.17 -6.50 -18.13
C GLY A 97 -7.45 -5.15 -18.76
N ASN A 98 -8.71 -4.89 -18.97
CA ASN A 98 -9.18 -3.63 -19.52
C ASN A 98 -10.19 -3.02 -18.58
N GLY A 99 -10.12 -1.72 -18.36
CA GLY A 99 -11.03 -1.03 -17.48
C GLY A 99 -10.43 0.27 -17.00
N VAL A 100 -10.91 0.74 -15.86
CA VAL A 100 -10.57 2.06 -15.33
C VAL A 100 -9.06 2.21 -15.14
N LEU A 101 -8.38 1.16 -14.66
CA LEU A 101 -6.95 1.27 -14.34
C LEU A 101 -6.03 0.99 -15.54
N SER A 102 -6.58 0.69 -16.71
CA SER A 102 -5.76 0.26 -17.85
C SER A 102 -4.75 1.29 -18.30
N ALA A 103 -5.04 2.56 -18.14
CA ALA A 103 -4.16 3.64 -18.59
C ALA A 103 -3.30 4.21 -17.45
N ALA A 104 -3.41 3.68 -16.25
CA ALA A 104 -2.68 4.22 -15.11
C ALA A 104 -1.19 3.92 -15.23
N THR A 105 -0.35 4.94 -15.03
CA THR A 105 1.10 4.78 -15.03
C THR A 105 1.72 5.18 -13.69
N VAL A 106 0.96 5.88 -12.85
CA VAL A 106 1.41 6.34 -11.54
C VAL A 106 0.28 6.12 -10.54
N VAL A 107 0.64 5.73 -9.33
CA VAL A 107 -0.29 5.65 -8.20
C VAL A 107 0.29 6.48 -7.07
N GLN A 108 -0.56 7.29 -6.42
CA GLN A 108 -0.16 8.03 -5.24
C GLN A 108 -1.02 7.59 -4.06
N ARG A 109 -0.39 7.34 -2.93
CA ARG A 109 -1.09 7.10 -1.66
C ARG A 109 -1.02 8.36 -0.84
N ILE A 110 -2.19 8.94 -0.53
CA ILE A 110 -2.29 10.19 0.21
C ILE A 110 -3.37 10.05 1.30
N ASN A 111 -3.43 11.03 2.17
CA ASN A 111 -4.44 11.10 3.23
C ASN A 111 -4.46 9.84 4.07
N THR A 112 -3.27 9.35 4.44
CA THR A 112 -3.14 8.11 5.19
C THR A 112 -3.52 8.33 6.65
N GLU A 113 -4.21 7.34 7.22
CA GLU A 113 -4.55 7.31 8.64
C GLU A 113 -4.30 5.92 9.17
N GLY A 114 -3.49 5.82 10.22
CA GLY A 114 -3.20 4.54 10.85
C GLY A 114 -2.25 3.67 10.05
N GLY A 115 -2.28 2.39 10.32
CA GLY A 115 -1.55 1.39 9.56
C GLY A 115 -0.18 1.04 10.10
N VAL A 116 0.32 1.75 11.09
CA VAL A 116 1.67 1.51 11.61
C VAL A 116 1.63 0.50 12.75
N ALA A 117 2.48 -0.52 12.66
CA ALA A 117 2.79 -1.37 13.79
C ALA A 117 4.31 -1.49 13.85
N ARG A 118 4.85 -1.31 15.05
CA ARG A 118 6.29 -1.34 15.21
C ARG A 118 6.64 -1.90 16.58
N GLY A 119 7.92 -2.16 16.77
CA GLY A 119 8.42 -2.63 18.02
C GLY A 119 8.61 -4.12 18.03
N SER A 120 8.92 -4.63 19.20
CA SER A 120 9.20 -6.05 19.37
C SER A 120 7.92 -6.86 19.43
N CYS A 121 8.04 -8.14 19.12
CA CYS A 121 6.97 -9.10 19.27
C CYS A 121 7.54 -10.35 19.93
N GLU A 122 6.66 -11.26 20.33
CA GLU A 122 7.08 -12.35 21.23
C GLU A 122 7.28 -13.67 20.54
N ARG A 123 6.57 -13.92 19.43
CA ARG A 123 6.58 -15.25 18.82
C ARG A 123 6.65 -15.14 17.32
N ALA A 124 7.73 -15.68 16.75
CA ALA A 124 7.88 -15.69 15.29
C ALA A 124 6.69 -16.37 14.63
N GLY A 125 6.20 -15.78 13.56
CA GLY A 125 5.06 -16.29 12.83
C GLY A 125 3.73 -15.72 13.25
N ASP A 126 3.66 -14.98 14.36
CA ASP A 126 2.42 -14.30 14.73
C ASP A 126 2.14 -13.18 13.75
N TYR A 127 0.86 -12.92 13.53
CA TYR A 127 0.41 -11.83 12.66
C TYR A 127 -0.28 -10.77 13.48
N ARG A 128 -0.22 -9.54 12.97
CA ARG A 128 -0.91 -8.41 13.56
C ARG A 128 -1.44 -7.52 12.45
N SER A 129 -2.70 -7.12 12.55
CA SER A 129 -3.31 -6.19 11.60
C SER A 129 -3.40 -4.81 12.21
N ALA A 130 -2.93 -3.81 11.49
CA ALA A 130 -3.05 -2.41 11.91
C ALA A 130 -4.04 -1.73 10.95
N PRO A 131 -5.22 -1.36 11.44
CA PRO A 131 -6.23 -0.72 10.58
C PRO A 131 -5.69 0.56 9.96
N TYR A 132 -6.06 0.80 8.72
CA TYR A 132 -5.69 2.05 8.06
C TYR A 132 -6.72 2.45 7.02
N SER A 133 -6.67 3.72 6.66
CA SER A 133 -7.36 4.23 5.50
C SER A 133 -6.42 5.12 4.71
N ALA A 134 -6.71 5.28 3.44
CA ALA A 134 -5.93 6.15 2.56
C ALA A 134 -6.73 6.40 1.30
N ASP A 135 -6.29 7.40 0.54
CA ASP A 135 -6.79 7.62 -0.80
C ASP A 135 -5.69 7.24 -1.79
N TYR A 136 -6.06 6.48 -2.80
CA TYR A 136 -5.16 6.14 -3.89
C TYR A 136 -5.58 6.90 -5.14
N VAL A 137 -4.68 7.73 -5.63
CA VAL A 137 -4.89 8.52 -6.84
C VAL A 137 -4.19 7.80 -7.98
N PHE A 138 -4.94 7.47 -9.01
CA PHE A 138 -4.41 6.80 -10.19
C PHE A 138 -4.29 7.81 -11.31
N LEU A 139 -3.08 7.95 -11.85
CA LEU A 139 -2.76 8.99 -12.83
C LEU A 139 -2.13 8.39 -14.06
N ARG A 140 -2.24 9.15 -15.14
CA ARG A 140 -1.57 8.82 -16.39
C ARG A 140 -0.61 9.96 -16.72
N LYS A 141 0.62 9.62 -17.04
CA LYS A 141 1.57 10.61 -17.52
C LYS A 141 1.28 10.95 -18.97
N SER A 142 1.41 12.21 -19.31
CA SER A 142 1.36 12.63 -20.69
C SER A 142 2.58 12.13 -21.42
N GLY A 143 2.36 11.64 -22.57
CA GLY A 143 3.34 11.00 -23.40
C GLY A 143 4.50 11.82 -23.91
#